data_f9279afcc38327dbb9382909ea2d570d
#
_entry.id   f9279afcc38327dbb9382909ea2d570d
#
_cell.length_a   1.000
_cell.length_b   1.000
_cell.length_c   1.000
_cell.angle_alpha   90.00
_cell.angle_beta   90.00
_cell.angle_gamma   90.00
#
_symmetry.space_group_name_H-M   'P 1'
#
loop_
_entity.id
_entity.type
_entity.pdbx_description
1 polymer ?
#
loop_
_entity_poly.entity_id
_entity_poly.type
_entity_poly.pdbx_seq_one_letter_code
_entity_poly.pdbx_strand_id
1 'polypeptide(L)'
;MRINMNIVRVQQGEQMFFSLLFVTFVLAAAVALGVVRLFNKPIDAILYRIIRDDISRAWHRYITFAAYVVGISGGVRIHQLERYISAPRKNEQVLVLNSERWTLEIYRTIIETLQSIAWMYLIVFIFALIAFVIVKGFELKRGISDNGEQ
;
A
#
# COMPACT_ATOMS: atom_id res chain seq x y z
N MET A 1 6.91 -5.67 -47.12
CA MET A 1 7.86 -5.04 -46.18
C MET A 1 7.22 -4.22 -45.05
N ARG A 2 6.04 -3.64 -45.24
CA ARG A 2 5.32 -2.88 -44.14
C ARG A 2 4.74 -3.73 -43.01
N ILE A 3 4.36 -4.97 -43.26
CA ILE A 3 3.74 -5.87 -42.28
C ILE A 3 4.74 -6.29 -41.21
N ASN A 4 6.01 -6.54 -41.54
CA ASN A 4 7.03 -6.93 -40.56
C ASN A 4 7.40 -5.81 -39.57
N MET A 5 7.39 -4.54 -40.02
CA MET A 5 7.67 -3.41 -39.13
C MET A 5 6.59 -3.17 -38.08
N ASN A 6 5.33 -3.45 -38.38
CA ASN A 6 4.25 -3.31 -37.44
C ASN A 6 4.27 -4.41 -36.37
N ILE A 7 4.61 -5.64 -36.75
CA ILE A 7 4.74 -6.76 -35.81
C ILE A 7 5.90 -6.53 -34.84
N VAL A 8 7.04 -6.06 -35.33
CA VAL A 8 8.21 -5.76 -34.49
C VAL A 8 7.92 -4.61 -33.50
N ARG A 9 7.18 -3.57 -33.92
CA ARG A 9 6.79 -2.47 -33.03
C ARG A 9 5.81 -2.91 -31.94
N VAL A 10 4.87 -3.77 -32.26
CA VAL A 10 3.91 -4.30 -31.29
C VAL A 10 4.63 -5.16 -30.26
N GLN A 11 5.52 -6.04 -30.67
CA GLN A 11 6.31 -6.87 -29.74
C GLN A 11 7.26 -6.05 -28.85
N GLN A 12 7.88 -5.00 -29.37
CA GLN A 12 8.68 -4.09 -28.56
C GLN A 12 7.84 -3.34 -27.52
N GLY A 13 6.64 -2.91 -27.88
CA GLY A 13 5.71 -2.25 -26.96
C GLY A 13 5.28 -3.17 -25.82
N GLU A 14 4.98 -4.43 -26.11
CA GLU A 14 4.61 -5.41 -25.10
C GLU A 14 5.76 -5.73 -24.14
N GLN A 15 6.96 -5.93 -24.63
CA GLN A 15 8.13 -6.21 -23.78
C GLN A 15 8.48 -5.03 -22.88
N MET A 16 8.40 -3.80 -23.37
CA MET A 16 8.61 -2.60 -22.56
C MET A 16 7.54 -2.45 -21.48
N PHE A 17 6.29 -2.80 -21.79
CA PHE A 17 5.20 -2.77 -20.84
C PHE A 17 5.40 -3.78 -19.70
N PHE A 18 5.70 -5.05 -20.01
CA PHE A 18 5.96 -6.06 -18.98
C PHE A 18 7.20 -5.73 -18.14
N SER A 19 8.23 -5.16 -18.73
CA SER A 19 9.42 -4.70 -18.02
C SER A 19 9.08 -3.58 -17.02
N LEU A 20 8.30 -2.58 -17.46
CA LEU A 20 7.86 -1.49 -16.58
C LEU A 20 6.98 -2.00 -15.43
N LEU A 21 6.02 -2.88 -15.75
CA LEU A 21 5.15 -3.50 -14.75
C LEU A 21 5.96 -4.27 -13.70
N PHE A 22 6.94 -5.05 -14.14
CA PHE A 22 7.80 -5.82 -13.23
C PHE A 22 8.65 -4.91 -12.34
N VAL A 23 9.27 -3.87 -12.91
CA VAL A 23 10.09 -2.92 -12.17
C VAL A 23 9.26 -2.15 -11.14
N THR A 24 8.08 -1.65 -11.51
CA THR A 24 7.19 -0.94 -10.58
C THR A 24 6.67 -1.86 -9.48
N PHE A 25 6.39 -3.12 -9.79
CA PHE A 25 6.00 -4.12 -8.79
C PHE A 25 7.12 -4.40 -7.78
N VAL A 26 8.33 -4.66 -8.26
CA VAL A 26 9.50 -4.91 -7.39
C VAL A 26 9.80 -3.68 -6.52
N LEU A 27 9.70 -2.49 -7.10
CA LEU A 27 9.90 -1.24 -6.37
C LEU A 27 8.84 -1.04 -5.29
N ALA A 28 7.56 -1.22 -5.61
CA ALA A 28 6.46 -1.13 -4.65
C ALA A 28 6.62 -2.15 -3.51
N ALA A 29 7.02 -3.39 -3.84
CA ALA A 29 7.30 -4.42 -2.84
C ALA A 29 8.48 -4.04 -1.93
N ALA A 30 9.57 -3.49 -2.48
CA ALA A 30 10.73 -3.05 -1.72
C ALA A 30 10.38 -1.89 -0.75
N VAL A 31 9.63 -0.90 -1.22
CA VAL A 31 9.16 0.22 -0.40
C VAL A 31 8.22 -0.28 0.70
N ALA A 32 7.25 -1.14 0.37
CA ALA A 32 6.33 -1.73 1.35
C ALA A 32 7.09 -2.53 2.42
N LEU A 33 8.09 -3.33 2.03
CA LEU A 33 8.97 -4.05 2.95
C LEU A 33 9.70 -3.10 3.92
N GLY A 34 10.27 -2.02 3.41
CA GLY A 34 10.97 -1.02 4.22
C GLY A 34 10.06 -0.36 5.25
N VAL A 35 8.88 0.11 4.81
CA VAL A 35 7.90 0.80 5.66
C VAL A 35 7.33 -0.15 6.71
N VAL A 36 6.89 -1.34 6.30
CA VAL A 36 6.33 -2.33 7.23
C VAL A 36 7.34 -2.73 8.30
N ARG A 37 8.61 -2.93 7.94
CA ARG A 37 9.67 -3.22 8.93
C ARG A 37 9.91 -2.07 9.90
N LEU A 38 9.86 -0.84 9.42
CA LEU A 38 10.04 0.36 10.23
C LEU A 38 8.92 0.50 11.27
N PHE A 39 7.67 0.26 10.85
CA PHE A 39 6.49 0.42 11.70
C PHE A 39 6.09 -0.83 12.49
N ASN A 40 6.74 -1.97 12.26
CA ASN A 40 6.42 -3.24 12.91
C ASN A 40 6.50 -3.13 14.45
N LYS A 41 7.58 -2.58 14.97
CA LYS A 41 7.78 -2.40 16.42
C LYS A 41 6.76 -1.47 17.08
N PRO A 42 6.52 -0.23 16.57
CA PRO A 42 5.52 0.68 17.14
C PRO A 42 4.11 0.09 17.12
N ILE A 43 3.72 -0.59 16.04
CA ILE A 43 2.38 -1.20 15.92
C ILE A 43 2.22 -2.33 16.93
N ASP A 44 3.22 -3.20 17.08
CA ASP A 44 3.21 -4.28 18.06
C ASP A 44 3.05 -3.74 19.49
N ALA A 45 3.81 -2.70 19.84
CA ALA A 45 3.72 -2.05 21.14
C ALA A 45 2.35 -1.44 21.43
N ILE A 46 1.70 -0.83 20.43
CA ILE A 46 0.35 -0.26 20.57
C ILE A 46 -0.69 -1.37 20.75
N LEU A 47 -0.64 -2.41 19.92
CA LEU A 47 -1.57 -3.53 20.00
C LEU A 47 -1.45 -4.27 21.32
N TYR A 48 -0.24 -4.56 21.79
CA TYR A 48 0.00 -5.23 23.07
C TYR A 48 -0.55 -4.44 24.26
N ARG A 49 -0.58 -3.11 24.16
CA ARG A 49 -1.12 -2.23 25.22
C ARG A 49 -2.64 -2.25 25.28
N ILE A 50 -3.31 -2.51 24.15
CA ILE A 50 -4.78 -2.51 24.04
C ILE A 50 -5.34 -3.91 24.31
N ILE A 51 -4.68 -4.93 23.76
CA ILE A 51 -5.15 -6.31 23.82
C ILE A 51 -4.05 -7.16 24.48
N ARG A 52 -4.24 -7.51 25.74
CA ARG A 52 -3.27 -8.27 26.56
C ARG A 52 -3.27 -9.78 26.28
N ASP A 53 -3.77 -10.23 25.14
CA ASP A 53 -4.03 -11.65 24.87
C ASP A 53 -3.32 -12.13 23.60
N ASP A 54 -3.27 -13.45 23.38
CA ASP A 54 -2.74 -14.10 22.18
C ASP A 54 -3.39 -13.61 20.89
N ILE A 55 -4.58 -13.04 20.98
CA ILE A 55 -5.32 -12.35 19.92
C ILE A 55 -4.50 -11.17 19.33
N SER A 56 -3.74 -10.46 20.16
CA SER A 56 -2.86 -9.35 19.71
C SER A 56 -1.87 -9.80 18.65
N ARG A 57 -1.31 -11.00 18.80
CA ARG A 57 -0.33 -11.57 17.86
C ARG A 57 -0.96 -11.90 16.52
N ALA A 58 -2.18 -12.42 16.53
CA ALA A 58 -2.95 -12.69 15.30
C ALA A 58 -3.30 -11.38 14.55
N TRP A 59 -3.75 -10.36 15.28
CA TRP A 59 -4.04 -9.04 14.73
C TRP A 59 -2.81 -8.37 14.11
N HIS A 60 -1.69 -8.41 14.81
CA HIS A 60 -0.44 -7.85 14.28
C HIS A 60 -0.03 -8.52 12.96
N ARG A 61 -0.13 -9.84 12.87
CA ARG A 61 0.15 -10.58 11.64
C ARG A 61 -0.79 -10.20 10.51
N TYR A 62 -2.08 -10.03 10.81
CA TYR A 62 -3.08 -9.61 9.83
C TYR A 62 -2.84 -8.19 9.33
N ILE A 63 -2.57 -7.24 10.23
CA ILE A 63 -2.27 -5.84 9.86
C ILE A 63 -1.00 -5.77 9.02
N THR A 64 0.02 -6.52 9.38
CA THR A 64 1.28 -6.61 8.62
C THR A 64 1.03 -7.16 7.21
N PHE A 65 0.27 -8.22 7.07
CA PHE A 65 -0.12 -8.78 5.78
C PHE A 65 -0.94 -7.78 4.95
N ALA A 66 -1.94 -7.15 5.55
CA ALA A 66 -2.76 -6.13 4.89
C ALA A 66 -1.92 -4.94 4.41
N ALA A 67 -0.92 -4.51 5.19
CA ALA A 67 -0.01 -3.43 4.80
C ALA A 67 0.82 -3.78 3.56
N TYR A 68 1.27 -5.02 3.44
CA TYR A 68 1.94 -5.48 2.22
C TYR A 68 1.01 -5.47 1.02
N VAL A 69 -0.19 -6.04 1.17
CA VAL A 69 -1.18 -6.11 0.08
C VAL A 69 -1.59 -4.71 -0.37
N VAL A 70 -1.95 -3.82 0.56
CA VAL A 70 -2.38 -2.45 0.27
C VAL A 70 -1.24 -1.63 -0.32
N GLY A 71 -0.02 -1.75 0.22
CA GLY A 71 1.14 -1.04 -0.27
C GLY A 71 1.51 -1.43 -1.70
N ILE A 72 1.61 -2.72 -1.98
CA ILE A 72 1.95 -3.21 -3.31
C ILE A 72 0.83 -2.87 -4.30
N SER A 73 -0.44 -3.11 -3.93
CA SER A 73 -1.58 -2.81 -4.79
C SER A 73 -1.73 -1.32 -5.08
N GLY A 74 -1.44 -0.47 -4.09
CA GLY A 74 -1.49 0.99 -4.25
C GLY A 74 -0.36 1.53 -5.13
N GLY A 75 0.83 0.93 -5.07
CA GLY A 75 1.98 1.32 -5.89
C GLY A 75 1.90 0.85 -7.34
N VAL A 76 1.22 -0.28 -7.59
CA VAL A 76 1.06 -0.83 -8.94
C VAL A 76 -0.32 -0.46 -9.49
N ARG A 77 -0.40 0.65 -10.21
CA ARG A 77 -1.65 1.07 -10.87
C ARG A 77 -1.80 0.45 -12.25
N ILE A 78 -2.45 -0.70 -12.31
CA ILE A 78 -2.79 -1.39 -13.58
C ILE A 78 -3.60 -0.48 -14.52
N HIS A 79 -4.47 0.38 -13.98
CA HIS A 79 -5.34 1.27 -14.77
C HIS A 79 -4.62 2.34 -15.57
N GLN A 80 -3.42 2.71 -15.18
CA GLN A 80 -2.62 3.69 -15.94
C GLN A 80 -1.70 3.01 -16.96
N LEU A 81 -1.35 1.76 -16.71
CA LEU A 81 -0.63 0.92 -17.66
C LEU A 81 -1.50 0.56 -18.87
N GLU A 82 -2.82 0.51 -18.71
CA GLU A 82 -3.78 0.32 -19.79
C GLU A 82 -3.74 1.45 -20.83
N ARG A 83 -3.36 2.66 -20.45
CA ARG A 83 -3.14 3.78 -21.39
C ARG A 83 -2.00 3.57 -22.38
N TYR A 84 -1.08 2.68 -22.07
CA TYR A 84 0.04 2.33 -22.97
C TYR A 84 -0.34 1.24 -23.97
N ILE A 85 -1.44 0.51 -23.71
CA ILE A 85 -1.91 -0.61 -24.55
C ILE A 85 -3.10 -0.19 -25.41
N SER A 86 -3.99 0.67 -24.91
CA SER A 86 -5.16 1.12 -25.65
C SER A 86 -4.76 2.11 -26.71
N ALA A 87 -5.13 1.80 -27.96
CA ALA A 87 -4.91 2.65 -29.12
C ALA A 87 -5.37 4.09 -28.85
N PRO A 88 -4.57 5.10 -29.21
CA PRO A 88 -4.88 6.49 -28.92
C PRO A 88 -6.21 6.88 -29.57
N ARG A 89 -7.16 7.36 -28.74
CA ARG A 89 -8.27 8.17 -29.27
C ARG A 89 -7.66 9.31 -30.05
N LYS A 90 -8.13 9.51 -31.28
CA LYS A 90 -7.73 10.56 -32.22
C LYS A 90 -7.37 11.86 -31.48
N ASN A 91 -6.11 12.14 -31.23
CA ASN A 91 -5.43 13.35 -30.79
C ASN A 91 -4.45 13.23 -29.60
N GLU A 92 -4.19 12.03 -29.05
CA GLU A 92 -3.11 11.90 -28.08
C GLU A 92 -1.89 11.33 -28.78
N GLN A 93 -0.79 12.09 -28.79
CA GLN A 93 0.51 11.64 -29.28
C GLN A 93 0.92 10.38 -28.53
N VAL A 94 1.34 9.35 -29.28
CA VAL A 94 1.94 8.13 -28.71
C VAL A 94 3.03 8.57 -27.74
N LEU A 95 2.81 8.31 -26.46
CA LEU A 95 3.72 8.69 -25.40
C LEU A 95 4.99 7.86 -25.52
N VAL A 96 6.00 8.41 -26.21
CA VAL A 96 7.33 7.79 -26.30
C VAL A 96 7.91 7.69 -24.89
N LEU A 97 8.29 6.47 -24.48
CA LEU A 97 8.96 6.24 -23.20
C LEU A 97 10.34 6.92 -23.23
N ASN A 98 10.40 8.14 -22.72
CA ASN A 98 11.65 8.89 -22.55
C ASN A 98 12.19 8.66 -21.13
N SER A 99 13.49 8.79 -20.89
CA SER A 99 14.12 8.59 -19.58
C SER A 99 13.50 9.46 -18.47
N GLU A 100 13.00 10.64 -18.79
CA GLU A 100 12.28 11.52 -17.88
C GLU A 100 10.98 10.89 -17.36
N ARG A 101 10.26 10.17 -18.21
CA ARG A 101 9.01 9.46 -17.83
C ARG A 101 9.28 8.26 -16.94
N TRP A 102 10.36 7.53 -17.18
CA TRP A 102 10.79 6.46 -16.31
C TRP A 102 11.04 6.95 -14.87
N THR A 103 11.75 8.08 -14.76
CA THR A 103 12.01 8.69 -13.44
C THR A 103 10.74 9.12 -12.75
N LEU A 104 9.80 9.73 -13.47
CA LEU A 104 8.51 10.12 -12.92
C LEU A 104 7.67 8.92 -12.46
N GLU A 105 7.66 7.82 -13.22
CA GLU A 105 6.92 6.62 -12.87
C GLU A 105 7.47 5.93 -11.62
N ILE A 106 8.79 5.85 -11.50
CA ILE A 106 9.47 5.37 -10.30
C ILE A 106 9.11 6.22 -9.08
N TYR A 107 9.24 7.53 -9.19
CA TYR A 107 8.93 8.47 -8.10
C TYR A 107 7.45 8.37 -7.68
N ARG A 108 6.58 8.29 -8.65
CA ARG A 108 5.14 8.13 -8.44
C ARG A 108 4.82 6.81 -7.73
N THR A 109 5.39 5.69 -8.16
CA THR A 109 5.21 4.39 -7.53
C THR A 109 5.61 4.42 -6.05
N ILE A 110 6.72 5.05 -5.72
CA ILE A 110 7.17 5.21 -4.34
C ILE A 110 6.14 6.00 -3.52
N ILE A 111 5.71 7.16 -4.01
CA ILE A 111 4.74 8.00 -3.29
C ILE A 111 3.40 7.29 -3.11
N GLU A 112 2.87 6.66 -4.14
CA GLU A 112 1.59 5.96 -4.09
C GLU A 112 1.62 4.77 -3.14
N THR A 113 2.73 4.02 -3.11
CA THR A 113 2.95 2.94 -2.14
C THR A 113 2.96 3.48 -0.71
N LEU A 114 3.73 4.53 -0.44
CA LEU A 114 3.81 5.16 0.87
C LEU A 114 2.46 5.71 1.32
N GLN A 115 1.75 6.39 0.44
CA GLN A 115 0.44 6.96 0.73
C GLN A 115 -0.59 5.88 1.05
N SER A 116 -0.61 4.78 0.31
CA SER A 116 -1.54 3.68 0.53
C SER A 116 -1.32 3.02 1.89
N ILE A 117 -0.07 2.78 2.28
CA ILE A 117 0.28 2.22 3.59
C ILE A 117 -0.05 3.21 4.71
N ALA A 118 0.27 4.50 4.51
CA ALA A 118 -0.01 5.54 5.49
C ALA A 118 -1.52 5.67 5.77
N TRP A 119 -2.36 5.65 4.76
CA TRP A 119 -3.82 5.64 4.91
C TRP A 119 -4.31 4.42 5.67
N MET A 120 -3.81 3.24 5.33
CA MET A 120 -4.16 2.01 6.05
C MET A 120 -3.79 2.09 7.53
N TYR A 121 -2.56 2.50 7.84
CA TYR A 121 -2.12 2.64 9.22
C TYR A 121 -2.89 3.71 10.00
N LEU A 122 -3.26 4.81 9.34
CA LEU A 122 -4.11 5.84 9.94
C LEU A 122 -5.48 5.28 10.36
N ILE A 123 -6.11 4.50 9.49
CA ILE A 123 -7.39 3.85 9.79
C ILE A 123 -7.24 2.89 10.98
N VAL A 124 -6.23 2.03 10.96
CA VAL A 124 -5.94 1.10 12.06
C VAL A 124 -5.70 1.86 13.36
N PHE A 125 -4.96 2.97 13.32
CA PHE A 125 -4.68 3.80 14.49
C PHE A 125 -5.94 4.45 15.06
N ILE A 126 -6.86 4.96 14.21
CA ILE A 126 -8.14 5.50 14.64
C ILE A 126 -8.97 4.42 15.36
N PHE A 127 -9.09 3.22 14.79
CA PHE A 127 -9.81 2.13 15.44
C PHE A 127 -9.15 1.71 16.75
N ALA A 128 -7.83 1.68 16.82
CA ALA A 128 -7.09 1.38 18.03
C ALA A 128 -7.34 2.43 19.13
N LEU A 129 -7.39 3.72 18.77
CA LEU A 129 -7.74 4.80 19.72
C LEU A 129 -9.16 4.67 20.23
N ILE A 130 -10.12 4.38 19.37
CA ILE A 130 -11.52 4.18 19.77
C ILE A 130 -11.62 3.02 20.75
N ALA A 131 -11.00 1.88 20.43
CA ALA A 131 -10.98 0.72 21.31
C ALA A 131 -10.34 1.04 22.68
N PHE A 132 -9.22 1.77 22.69
CA PHE A 132 -8.55 2.20 23.91
C PHE A 132 -9.43 3.08 24.78
N VAL A 133 -10.12 4.06 24.19
CA VAL A 133 -11.03 4.97 24.92
C VAL A 133 -12.19 4.19 25.54
N ILE A 134 -12.77 3.24 24.80
CA ILE A 134 -13.86 2.40 25.28
C ILE A 134 -13.40 1.56 26.48
N VAL A 135 -12.29 0.84 26.36
CA VAL A 135 -11.74 0.00 27.45
C VAL A 135 -11.44 0.83 28.68
N LYS A 136 -10.78 1.98 28.49
CA LYS A 136 -10.44 2.89 29.61
C LYS A 136 -11.67 3.47 30.28
N GLY A 137 -12.70 3.81 29.53
CA GLY A 137 -13.99 4.29 30.07
C GLY A 137 -14.67 3.23 30.91
N PHE A 138 -14.64 1.97 30.53
CA PHE A 138 -15.20 0.88 31.32
C PHE A 138 -14.41 0.58 32.62
N GLU A 139 -13.07 0.66 32.57
CA GLU A 139 -12.23 0.51 33.76
C GLU A 139 -12.51 1.58 34.81
N LEU A 140 -12.62 2.85 34.39
CA LEU A 140 -12.95 3.96 35.25
C LEU A 140 -14.34 3.78 35.93
N LYS A 141 -15.34 3.32 35.18
CA LYS A 141 -16.68 3.09 35.70
C LYS A 141 -16.72 1.96 36.74
N ARG A 142 -15.94 0.89 36.53
CA ARG A 142 -15.83 -0.20 37.54
C ARG A 142 -15.13 0.25 38.81
N GLY A 143 -14.06 1.04 38.71
CA GLY A 143 -13.33 1.55 39.88
C GLY A 143 -14.16 2.49 40.75
N ILE A 144 -15.15 3.19 40.20
CA ILE A 144 -16.07 4.05 40.94
C ILE A 144 -17.13 3.22 41.68
N SER A 145 -17.56 2.09 41.10
CA SER A 145 -18.57 1.21 41.72
C SER A 145 -18.03 0.47 42.96
N ASP A 146 -16.73 0.12 42.94
CA ASP A 146 -16.07 -0.63 44.02
C ASP A 146 -15.76 0.24 45.25
N ASN A 147 -15.64 1.57 45.10
CA ASN A 147 -15.41 2.52 46.19
C ASN A 147 -16.70 3.10 46.80
N GLY A 148 -17.85 2.74 46.30
CA GLY A 148 -19.16 3.19 46.80
C GLY A 148 -19.85 2.25 47.79
N GLU A 149 -19.29 1.07 48.06
CA GLU A 149 -19.84 0.05 48.97
C GLU A 149 -19.05 -0.13 50.27
N GLN A 150 -18.23 0.87 50.69
CA GLN A 150 -17.59 0.85 52.01
C GLN A 150 -18.18 1.89 52.93
#